data_0b4ce827481a587ee19e2b902c2070a8
#
_entry.id   0b4ce827481a587ee19e2b902c2070a8
#
_cell.length_a   1.000
_cell.length_b   1.000
_cell.length_c   1.000
_cell.angle_alpha   90.00
_cell.angle_beta   90.00
_cell.angle_gamma   90.00
#
_symmetry.space_group_name_H-M   'P 1'
#
loop_
_entity.id
_entity.type
_entity.pdbx_description
1 polymer ?
#
loop_
_entity_poly.entity_id
_entity_poly.type
_entity_poly.pdbx_seq_one_letter_code
_entity_poly.pdbx_strand_id
1 'polypeptide(L)'
;MHFRNKYTIKQHSFFFNTLNIAAVVLAIAVTFNILFERTITEKAKMFQQRDVSLVCNSIDLLVNSINDYLLTLSVDSTVQNIMRDYDDMPADAEARYNIKLQLLRAFYAKSSLNSYIDSVAVLSQSGTFFDMGPYSEKDLNTIIQKNKVDLDNMVNKPVWYGPMELDNALVGKNQVFLWIMERTHSK
;
A
#
# COMPACT_ATOMS: atom_id res chain seq x y z
N MET A 1 -13.42 -78.31 33.66
CA MET A 1 -12.99 -77.24 34.56
C MET A 1 -13.91 -76.05 34.33
N HIS A 2 -14.92 -75.86 35.18
CA HIS A 2 -15.90 -74.78 35.05
C HIS A 2 -15.42 -73.59 35.90
N PHE A 3 -14.89 -72.56 35.28
CA PHE A 3 -14.65 -71.27 35.94
C PHE A 3 -16.01 -70.56 36.08
N ARG A 4 -16.64 -70.72 37.23
CA ARG A 4 -17.83 -70.03 37.66
C ARG A 4 -17.42 -68.61 38.04
N ASN A 5 -17.64 -67.63 37.12
CA ASN A 5 -17.41 -66.22 37.36
C ASN A 5 -18.33 -65.72 38.48
N LYS A 6 -17.78 -65.64 39.71
CA LYS A 6 -18.48 -65.09 40.88
C LYS A 6 -18.36 -63.58 40.92
N TYR A 7 -18.79 -62.87 39.91
CA TYR A 7 -19.03 -61.44 40.08
C TYR A 7 -20.36 -61.25 40.81
N THR A 8 -20.30 -60.65 42.00
CA THR A 8 -21.47 -60.27 42.77
C THR A 8 -22.31 -59.22 42.02
N ILE A 9 -23.62 -59.23 42.15
CA ILE A 9 -24.54 -58.28 41.52
C ILE A 9 -24.12 -56.83 41.78
N LYS A 10 -23.56 -56.53 42.96
CA LYS A 10 -23.00 -55.21 43.31
C LYS A 10 -21.82 -54.79 42.43
N GLN A 11 -20.96 -55.69 42.02
CA GLN A 11 -19.80 -55.39 41.16
C GLN A 11 -20.27 -55.12 39.72
N HIS A 12 -21.27 -55.83 39.23
CA HIS A 12 -21.87 -55.56 37.93
C HIS A 12 -22.58 -54.18 37.87
N SER A 13 -23.35 -53.84 38.91
CA SER A 13 -23.98 -52.51 39.00
C SER A 13 -22.97 -51.36 39.09
N PHE A 14 -21.92 -51.55 39.89
CA PHE A 14 -20.84 -50.55 39.99
C PHE A 14 -20.12 -50.34 38.64
N PHE A 15 -19.77 -51.42 37.95
CA PHE A 15 -19.09 -51.35 36.67
C PHE A 15 -19.97 -50.71 35.62
N PHE A 16 -21.26 -51.00 35.59
CA PHE A 16 -22.22 -50.40 34.65
C PHE A 16 -22.43 -48.89 34.87
N ASN A 17 -22.51 -48.48 36.13
CA ASN A 17 -22.60 -47.06 36.48
C ASN A 17 -21.32 -46.30 36.12
N THR A 18 -20.13 -46.87 36.39
CA THR A 18 -18.85 -46.24 36.03
C THR A 18 -18.72 -46.11 34.51
N LEU A 19 -19.12 -47.12 33.75
CA LEU A 19 -19.11 -47.09 32.29
C LEU A 19 -20.03 -46.00 31.73
N ASN A 20 -21.23 -45.86 32.28
CA ASN A 20 -22.17 -44.83 31.89
C ASN A 20 -21.64 -43.44 32.19
N ILE A 21 -21.05 -43.19 33.35
CA ILE A 21 -20.43 -41.91 33.69
C ILE A 21 -19.29 -41.59 32.74
N ALA A 22 -18.42 -42.56 32.44
CA ALA A 22 -17.31 -42.40 31.51
C ALA A 22 -17.81 -42.05 30.08
N ALA A 23 -18.90 -42.72 29.61
CA ALA A 23 -19.49 -42.44 28.33
C ALA A 23 -20.06 -41.01 28.24
N VAL A 24 -20.76 -40.55 29.29
CA VAL A 24 -21.27 -39.18 29.37
C VAL A 24 -20.15 -38.13 29.36
N VAL A 25 -19.12 -38.34 30.15
CA VAL A 25 -17.94 -37.42 30.21
C VAL A 25 -17.26 -37.37 28.86
N LEU A 26 -17.11 -38.51 28.18
CA LEU A 26 -16.50 -38.56 26.86
C LEU A 26 -17.37 -37.82 25.80
N ALA A 27 -18.67 -37.98 25.84
CA ALA A 27 -19.59 -37.29 24.97
C ALA A 27 -19.54 -35.76 25.15
N ILE A 28 -19.48 -35.31 26.40
CA ILE A 28 -19.34 -33.89 26.73
C ILE A 28 -17.99 -33.37 26.21
N ALA A 29 -16.88 -34.09 26.44
CA ALA A 29 -15.55 -33.67 25.98
C ALA A 29 -15.47 -33.57 24.46
N VAL A 30 -16.05 -34.51 23.71
CA VAL A 30 -16.09 -34.47 22.25
C VAL A 30 -16.92 -33.29 21.76
N THR A 31 -18.09 -33.09 22.34
CA THR A 31 -18.99 -31.97 21.97
C THR A 31 -18.31 -30.63 22.23
N PHE A 32 -17.66 -30.47 23.37
CA PHE A 32 -16.93 -29.27 23.73
C PHE A 32 -15.78 -29.01 22.76
N ASN A 33 -15.03 -30.04 22.38
CA ASN A 33 -13.92 -29.90 21.44
C ASN A 33 -14.40 -29.43 20.08
N ILE A 34 -15.47 -30.01 19.54
CA ILE A 34 -16.07 -29.63 18.26
C ILE A 34 -16.55 -28.16 18.29
N LEU A 35 -17.25 -27.75 19.35
CA LEU A 35 -17.72 -26.38 19.51
C LEU A 35 -16.58 -25.39 19.64
N PHE A 36 -15.52 -25.77 20.40
CA PHE A 36 -14.36 -24.94 20.59
C PHE A 36 -13.58 -24.72 19.29
N GLU A 37 -13.33 -25.80 18.52
CA GLU A 37 -12.66 -25.67 17.21
C GLU A 37 -13.45 -24.78 16.23
N ARG A 38 -14.77 -24.98 16.16
CA ARG A 38 -15.62 -24.13 15.31
C ARG A 38 -15.55 -22.66 15.71
N THR A 39 -15.68 -22.38 17.01
CA THR A 39 -15.68 -21.01 17.52
C THR A 39 -14.31 -20.32 17.31
N ILE A 40 -13.20 -21.04 17.51
CA ILE A 40 -11.87 -20.47 17.25
C ILE A 40 -11.66 -20.22 15.77
N THR A 41 -12.02 -21.19 14.93
CA THR A 41 -11.84 -21.06 13.48
C THR A 41 -12.68 -19.90 12.92
N GLU A 42 -13.92 -19.76 13.33
CA GLU A 42 -14.78 -18.64 12.92
C GLU A 42 -14.23 -17.29 13.39
N LYS A 43 -13.80 -17.20 14.64
CA LYS A 43 -13.20 -15.97 15.16
C LYS A 43 -11.89 -15.63 14.45
N ALA A 44 -11.01 -16.61 14.24
CA ALA A 44 -9.75 -16.39 13.51
C ALA A 44 -10.02 -15.88 12.08
N LYS A 45 -10.98 -16.46 11.36
CA LYS A 45 -11.39 -16.03 10.03
C LYS A 45 -11.94 -14.59 10.04
N MET A 46 -12.78 -14.27 11.03
CA MET A 46 -13.33 -12.92 11.17
C MET A 46 -12.25 -11.88 11.48
N PHE A 47 -11.28 -12.21 12.33
CA PHE A 47 -10.12 -11.32 12.61
C PHE A 47 -9.28 -11.11 11.36
N GLN A 48 -8.95 -12.17 10.63
CA GLN A 48 -8.20 -12.05 9.38
C GLN A 48 -8.93 -11.18 8.35
N GLN A 49 -10.23 -11.36 8.18
CA GLN A 49 -11.02 -10.54 7.26
C GLN A 49 -11.02 -9.07 7.69
N ARG A 50 -11.14 -8.79 8.98
CA ARG A 50 -11.07 -7.43 9.52
C ARG A 50 -9.69 -6.80 9.30
N ASP A 51 -8.63 -7.54 9.55
CA ASP A 51 -7.26 -7.04 9.38
C ASP A 51 -6.97 -6.73 7.90
N VAL A 52 -7.38 -7.61 6.99
CA VAL A 52 -7.27 -7.37 5.55
C VAL A 52 -8.07 -6.12 5.15
N SER A 53 -9.30 -5.97 5.64
CA SER A 53 -10.12 -4.78 5.36
C SER A 53 -9.49 -3.50 5.88
N LEU A 54 -8.88 -3.52 7.07
CA LEU A 54 -8.17 -2.36 7.62
C LEU A 54 -6.96 -1.98 6.76
N VAL A 55 -6.19 -2.96 6.31
CA VAL A 55 -5.05 -2.73 5.42
C VAL A 55 -5.51 -2.15 4.08
N CYS A 56 -6.54 -2.71 3.46
CA CYS A 56 -7.11 -2.17 2.21
C CYS A 56 -7.58 -0.72 2.39
N ASN A 57 -8.33 -0.43 3.44
CA ASN A 57 -8.79 0.94 3.71
C ASN A 57 -7.61 1.90 3.95
N SER A 58 -6.54 1.45 4.61
CA SER A 58 -5.35 2.28 4.82
C SER A 58 -4.62 2.57 3.52
N ILE A 59 -4.55 1.60 2.61
CA ILE A 59 -4.00 1.78 1.27
C ILE A 59 -4.86 2.76 0.47
N ASP A 60 -6.18 2.62 0.49
CA ASP A 60 -7.09 3.52 -0.22
C ASP A 60 -6.96 4.97 0.28
N LEU A 61 -6.86 5.17 1.60
CA LEU A 61 -6.63 6.50 2.17
C LEU A 61 -5.30 7.09 1.72
N LEU A 62 -4.24 6.28 1.69
CA LEU A 62 -2.92 6.70 1.22
C LEU A 62 -2.96 7.08 -0.26
N VAL A 63 -3.57 6.25 -1.09
CA VAL A 63 -3.75 6.51 -2.53
C VAL A 63 -4.52 7.81 -2.77
N ASN A 64 -5.62 8.02 -2.06
CA ASN A 64 -6.41 9.25 -2.15
C ASN A 64 -5.61 10.47 -1.70
N SER A 65 -4.86 10.36 -0.61
CA SER A 65 -4.00 11.46 -0.11
C SER A 65 -2.93 11.86 -1.12
N ILE A 66 -2.32 10.90 -1.82
CA ILE A 66 -1.35 11.17 -2.88
C ILE A 66 -2.04 11.80 -4.10
N ASN A 67 -3.25 11.31 -4.48
CA ASN A 67 -4.06 11.91 -5.55
C ASN A 67 -4.36 13.39 -5.29
N ASP A 68 -4.85 13.67 -4.09
CA ASP A 68 -5.20 15.03 -3.68
C ASP A 68 -3.98 15.95 -3.68
N TYR A 69 -2.83 15.42 -3.23
CA TYR A 69 -1.57 16.17 -3.26
C TYR A 69 -1.16 16.52 -4.70
N LEU A 70 -1.15 15.55 -5.62
CA LEU A 70 -0.79 15.79 -7.02
C LEU A 70 -1.79 16.71 -7.71
N LEU A 71 -3.08 16.54 -7.46
CA LEU A 71 -4.11 17.44 -7.97
C LEU A 71 -3.87 18.87 -7.46
N THR A 72 -3.60 19.02 -6.18
CA THR A 72 -3.30 20.33 -5.57
C THR A 72 -2.10 20.98 -6.23
N LEU A 73 -1.02 20.23 -6.47
CA LEU A 73 0.16 20.73 -7.18
C LEU A 73 -0.16 21.13 -8.63
N SER A 74 -0.94 20.33 -9.32
CA SER A 74 -1.27 20.56 -10.73
C SER A 74 -2.14 21.79 -10.97
N VAL A 75 -3.01 22.15 -10.00
CA VAL A 75 -3.88 23.33 -10.10
C VAL A 75 -3.31 24.57 -9.40
N ASP A 76 -2.18 24.43 -8.71
CA ASP A 76 -1.56 25.54 -8.01
C ASP A 76 -1.04 26.61 -8.97
N SER A 77 -1.59 27.81 -8.87
CA SER A 77 -1.23 28.93 -9.75
C SER A 77 0.25 29.34 -9.59
N THR A 78 0.83 29.17 -8.41
CA THR A 78 2.24 29.47 -8.17
C THR A 78 3.13 28.51 -8.93
N VAL A 79 2.84 27.19 -8.82
CA VAL A 79 3.57 26.16 -9.56
C VAL A 79 3.46 26.39 -11.07
N GLN A 80 2.25 26.68 -11.55
CA GLN A 80 2.00 26.91 -12.98
C GLN A 80 2.72 28.15 -13.51
N ASN A 81 2.68 29.26 -12.78
CA ASN A 81 3.37 30.48 -13.18
C ASN A 81 4.89 30.27 -13.20
N ILE A 82 5.44 29.61 -12.17
CA ILE A 82 6.87 29.27 -12.11
C ILE A 82 7.28 28.41 -13.32
N MET A 83 6.48 27.40 -13.66
CA MET A 83 6.76 26.51 -14.81
C MET A 83 6.71 27.29 -16.15
N ARG A 84 5.70 28.14 -16.34
CA ARG A 84 5.62 28.98 -17.53
C ARG A 84 6.77 29.97 -17.65
N ASP A 85 7.10 30.66 -16.54
CA ASP A 85 8.18 31.64 -16.54
C ASP A 85 9.53 30.95 -16.81
N TYR A 86 9.71 29.70 -16.42
CA TYR A 86 10.89 28.91 -16.75
C TYR A 86 10.99 28.57 -18.23
N ASP A 87 9.88 28.19 -18.86
CA ASP A 87 9.85 27.83 -20.30
C ASP A 87 10.10 29.05 -21.19
N ASP A 88 9.66 30.23 -20.77
CA ASP A 88 9.83 31.49 -21.49
C ASP A 88 11.22 32.17 -21.27
N MET A 89 12.02 31.64 -20.35
CA MET A 89 13.27 32.28 -19.89
C MET A 89 14.45 31.97 -20.82
N PRO A 90 15.28 32.99 -21.13
CA PRO A 90 16.54 32.77 -21.82
C PRO A 90 17.45 31.83 -21.01
N ALA A 91 18.43 31.21 -21.69
CA ALA A 91 19.31 30.20 -21.11
C ALA A 91 20.30 30.75 -20.06
N ASP A 92 19.86 31.66 -19.19
CA ASP A 92 20.63 32.17 -18.07
C ASP A 92 20.60 31.16 -16.91
N ALA A 93 21.79 30.64 -16.59
CA ALA A 93 21.94 29.59 -15.59
C ALA A 93 21.54 30.04 -14.17
N GLU A 94 21.81 31.30 -13.80
CA GLU A 94 21.51 31.82 -12.47
C GLU A 94 20.00 32.04 -12.30
N ALA A 95 19.35 32.61 -13.28
CA ALA A 95 17.92 32.83 -13.27
C ALA A 95 17.15 31.49 -13.24
N ARG A 96 17.55 30.51 -14.03
CA ARG A 96 16.98 29.15 -14.02
C ARG A 96 17.16 28.43 -12.67
N TYR A 97 18.33 28.60 -12.04
CA TYR A 97 18.59 28.06 -10.72
C TYR A 97 17.65 28.66 -9.66
N ASN A 98 17.44 29.97 -9.70
CA ASN A 98 16.54 30.65 -8.77
C ASN A 98 15.09 30.20 -8.92
N ILE A 99 14.61 30.01 -10.14
CA ILE A 99 13.27 29.47 -10.42
C ILE A 99 13.16 28.03 -9.92
N LYS A 100 14.16 27.19 -10.17
CA LYS A 100 14.20 25.83 -9.61
C LYS A 100 14.06 25.85 -8.09
N LEU A 101 14.74 26.73 -7.39
CA LEU A 101 14.62 26.89 -5.94
C LEU A 101 13.21 27.33 -5.49
N GLN A 102 12.57 28.23 -6.25
CA GLN A 102 11.20 28.64 -5.95
C GLN A 102 10.20 27.47 -6.11
N LEU A 103 10.35 26.69 -7.17
CA LEU A 103 9.55 25.49 -7.40
C LEU A 103 9.74 24.48 -6.28
N LEU A 104 10.99 24.21 -5.89
CA LEU A 104 11.32 23.36 -4.77
C LEU A 104 10.64 23.81 -3.47
N ARG A 105 10.68 25.11 -3.16
CA ARG A 105 10.03 25.67 -1.98
C ARG A 105 8.51 25.51 -2.03
N ALA A 106 7.90 25.74 -3.18
CA ALA A 106 6.45 25.53 -3.38
C ALA A 106 6.05 24.09 -3.15
N PHE A 107 6.85 23.14 -3.62
CA PHE A 107 6.61 21.72 -3.40
C PHE A 107 6.81 21.34 -1.93
N TYR A 108 7.92 21.73 -1.30
CA TYR A 108 8.16 21.41 0.12
C TYR A 108 7.12 22.01 1.04
N ALA A 109 6.62 23.20 0.76
CA ALA A 109 5.54 23.80 1.55
C ALA A 109 4.26 22.94 1.55
N LYS A 110 4.07 22.13 0.52
CA LYS A 110 2.91 21.24 0.36
C LYS A 110 3.19 19.77 0.68
N SER A 111 4.43 19.30 0.46
CA SER A 111 4.82 17.90 0.73
C SER A 111 4.96 17.61 2.22
N SER A 112 5.12 18.61 3.07
CA SER A 112 5.13 18.43 4.54
C SER A 112 3.87 17.75 5.07
N LEU A 113 2.83 17.62 4.25
CA LEU A 113 1.57 16.94 4.56
C LEU A 113 1.59 15.44 4.22
N ASN A 114 2.63 14.95 3.52
CA ASN A 114 2.62 13.55 3.07
C ASN A 114 4.01 12.89 3.20
N SER A 115 4.21 12.22 4.34
CA SER A 115 5.45 11.50 4.66
C SER A 115 5.71 10.25 3.79
N TYR A 116 4.78 9.92 2.89
CA TYR A 116 4.86 8.75 2.02
C TYR A 116 5.40 9.06 0.62
N ILE A 117 5.68 10.34 0.34
CA ILE A 117 6.20 10.78 -0.95
C ILE A 117 7.69 11.06 -0.81
N ASP A 118 8.51 10.19 -1.36
CA ASP A 118 9.98 10.35 -1.33
C ASP A 118 10.49 11.35 -2.35
N SER A 119 9.82 11.44 -3.50
CA SER A 119 10.23 12.30 -4.59
C SER A 119 9.04 12.77 -5.41
N VAL A 120 9.13 14.01 -5.87
CA VAL A 120 8.19 14.59 -6.83
C VAL A 120 9.00 15.10 -8.02
N ALA A 121 8.57 14.72 -9.20
CA ALA A 121 9.16 15.22 -10.44
C ALA A 121 8.09 15.88 -11.30
N VAL A 122 8.49 16.97 -11.95
CA VAL A 122 7.63 17.68 -12.91
C VAL A 122 8.38 17.78 -14.24
N LEU A 123 7.70 17.41 -15.30
CA LEU A 123 8.16 17.56 -16.65
C LEU A 123 7.41 18.73 -17.31
N SER A 124 8.14 19.73 -17.79
CA SER A 124 7.55 20.84 -18.53
C SER A 124 7.23 20.43 -19.97
N GLN A 125 6.45 21.24 -20.68
CA GLN A 125 6.18 21.04 -22.12
C GLN A 125 7.44 21.20 -22.98
N SER A 126 8.41 21.99 -22.51
CA SER A 126 9.73 22.11 -23.16
C SER A 126 10.65 20.92 -22.95
N GLY A 127 10.19 19.89 -22.22
CA GLY A 127 10.99 18.71 -21.85
C GLY A 127 11.92 18.95 -20.68
N THR A 128 11.81 20.08 -19.97
CA THR A 128 12.63 20.35 -18.81
C THR A 128 12.13 19.60 -17.60
N PHE A 129 13.07 18.95 -16.93
CA PHE A 129 12.82 18.12 -15.78
C PHE A 129 13.20 18.82 -14.46
N PHE A 130 12.25 18.81 -13.53
CA PHE A 130 12.46 19.30 -12.15
C PHE A 130 12.21 18.13 -11.23
N ASP A 131 13.20 17.79 -10.43
CA ASP A 131 13.05 16.77 -9.41
C ASP A 131 13.21 17.34 -8.01
N MET A 132 12.57 16.70 -7.07
CA MET A 132 12.62 16.97 -5.64
C MET A 132 12.89 15.68 -4.88
N GLY A 133 13.99 15.04 -5.13
CA GLY A 133 14.31 13.80 -4.47
C GLY A 133 15.68 13.29 -4.87
N PRO A 134 16.01 12.08 -4.45
CA PRO A 134 17.30 11.47 -4.74
C PRO A 134 17.40 10.94 -6.17
N TYR A 135 16.34 11.02 -6.97
CA TYR A 135 16.26 10.46 -8.31
C TYR A 135 16.58 11.53 -9.35
N SER A 136 17.42 11.15 -10.33
CA SER A 136 17.80 12.05 -11.42
C SER A 136 16.83 11.91 -12.60
N GLU A 137 16.90 12.86 -13.53
CA GLU A 137 16.21 12.78 -14.82
C GLU A 137 16.50 11.47 -15.56
N LYS A 138 17.77 11.00 -15.51
CA LYS A 138 18.17 9.71 -16.10
C LYS A 138 17.45 8.54 -15.46
N ASP A 139 17.26 8.54 -14.14
CA ASP A 139 16.54 7.48 -13.42
C ASP A 139 15.09 7.46 -13.85
N LEU A 140 14.44 8.61 -13.94
CA LEU A 140 13.05 8.70 -14.39
C LEU A 140 12.89 8.24 -15.83
N ASN A 141 13.74 8.71 -16.74
CA ASN A 141 13.72 8.28 -18.13
C ASN A 141 13.92 6.77 -18.27
N THR A 142 14.78 6.18 -17.44
CA THR A 142 15.00 4.72 -17.40
C THR A 142 13.71 4.00 -16.98
N ILE A 143 13.01 4.51 -15.95
CA ILE A 143 11.74 3.94 -15.51
C ILE A 143 10.68 4.03 -16.60
N ILE A 144 10.52 5.20 -17.21
CA ILE A 144 9.55 5.45 -18.28
C ILE A 144 9.78 4.51 -19.46
N GLN A 145 11.03 4.40 -19.93
CA GLN A 145 11.37 3.53 -21.05
C GLN A 145 11.22 2.04 -20.74
N LYS A 146 11.73 1.59 -19.58
CA LYS A 146 11.67 0.19 -19.16
C LYS A 146 10.22 -0.31 -19.01
N ASN A 147 9.33 0.54 -18.55
CA ASN A 147 7.93 0.19 -18.30
C ASN A 147 6.99 0.59 -19.43
N LYS A 148 7.54 1.11 -20.55
CA LYS A 148 6.76 1.54 -21.73
C LYS A 148 5.61 2.47 -21.33
N VAL A 149 5.91 3.43 -20.45
CA VAL A 149 4.93 4.41 -20.00
C VAL A 149 4.53 5.27 -21.18
N ASP A 150 3.26 5.22 -21.54
CA ASP A 150 2.71 5.99 -22.66
C ASP A 150 2.29 7.37 -22.14
N LEU A 151 3.21 8.33 -22.20
CA LEU A 151 2.97 9.70 -21.77
C LEU A 151 1.98 10.44 -22.70
N ASP A 152 1.93 10.07 -23.97
CA ASP A 152 1.11 10.77 -24.99
C ASP A 152 -0.39 10.48 -24.85
N ASN A 153 -0.75 9.35 -24.25
CA ASN A 153 -2.13 8.93 -24.02
C ASN A 153 -2.66 9.17 -22.59
N MET A 154 -1.86 9.82 -21.75
CA MET A 154 -2.28 10.18 -20.39
C MET A 154 -3.15 11.44 -20.41
N VAL A 155 -4.45 11.30 -20.49
CA VAL A 155 -5.37 12.44 -20.49
C VAL A 155 -6.03 12.58 -19.12
N ASN A 156 -5.64 13.59 -18.36
CA ASN A 156 -6.30 14.07 -17.12
C ASN A 156 -6.62 13.01 -16.04
N LYS A 157 -6.00 11.85 -16.08
CA LYS A 157 -6.18 10.81 -15.06
C LYS A 157 -4.85 10.37 -14.50
N PRO A 158 -4.71 10.29 -13.17
CA PRO A 158 -3.53 9.74 -12.57
C PRO A 158 -3.40 8.25 -12.92
N VAL A 159 -2.21 7.85 -13.34
CA VAL A 159 -1.91 6.45 -13.66
C VAL A 159 -0.80 5.95 -12.75
N TRP A 160 -1.03 4.79 -12.16
CA TRP A 160 -0.08 4.11 -11.30
C TRP A 160 0.76 3.11 -12.07
N TYR A 161 2.05 3.15 -11.82
CA TYR A 161 3.01 2.16 -12.29
C TYR A 161 3.80 1.61 -11.11
N GLY A 162 3.93 0.31 -11.02
CA GLY A 162 4.74 -0.32 -10.01
C GLY A 162 4.15 -1.60 -9.39
N PRO A 163 4.88 -2.23 -8.51
CA PRO A 163 6.22 -1.85 -8.05
C PRO A 163 7.30 -2.04 -9.14
N MET A 164 8.24 -1.11 -9.20
CA MET A 164 9.34 -1.12 -10.17
C MET A 164 10.68 -1.12 -9.43
N GLU A 165 11.63 -1.92 -9.89
CA GLU A 165 12.97 -1.93 -9.34
C GLU A 165 13.79 -0.78 -9.95
N LEU A 166 14.29 0.10 -9.11
CA LEU A 166 15.19 1.17 -9.46
C LEU A 166 16.51 0.99 -8.73
N ASP A 167 17.61 0.96 -9.49
CA ASP A 167 18.97 0.95 -8.96
C ASP A 167 19.56 2.34 -9.09
N ASN A 168 19.61 3.07 -7.98
CA ASN A 168 20.10 4.45 -7.93
C ASN A 168 21.39 4.51 -7.11
N ALA A 169 22.37 5.28 -7.60
CA ALA A 169 23.68 5.38 -6.97
C ALA A 169 23.65 5.94 -5.54
N LEU A 170 22.63 6.74 -5.18
CA LEU A 170 22.51 7.39 -3.87
C LEU A 170 21.68 6.54 -2.88
N VAL A 171 20.67 5.85 -3.37
CA VAL A 171 19.66 5.16 -2.53
C VAL A 171 19.79 3.63 -2.62
N GLY A 172 20.56 3.14 -3.60
CA GLY A 172 20.70 1.71 -3.86
C GLY A 172 19.51 1.12 -4.62
N LYS A 173 19.29 -0.19 -4.44
CA LYS A 173 18.16 -0.89 -5.07
C LYS A 173 16.90 -0.73 -4.22
N ASN A 174 15.94 -0.01 -4.77
CA ASN A 174 14.65 0.22 -4.14
C ASN A 174 13.49 -0.18 -5.05
N GLN A 175 12.38 -0.56 -4.45
CA GLN A 175 11.13 -0.67 -5.17
C GLN A 175 10.40 0.67 -5.09
N VAL A 176 10.09 1.23 -6.25
CA VAL A 176 9.40 2.51 -6.37
C VAL A 176 8.05 2.32 -7.06
N PHE A 177 7.11 3.12 -6.65
CA PHE A 177 5.85 3.29 -7.35
C PHE A 177 5.90 4.64 -8.04
N LEU A 178 5.63 4.66 -9.34
CA LEU A 178 5.55 5.86 -10.12
C LEU A 178 4.08 6.22 -10.34
N TRP A 179 3.74 7.43 -9.99
CA TRP A 179 2.45 7.98 -10.25
C TRP A 179 2.58 9.19 -11.16
N ILE A 180 1.91 9.16 -12.27
CA ILE A 180 2.00 10.21 -13.29
C ILE A 180 0.62 10.80 -13.51
N MET A 181 0.55 12.11 -13.55
CA MET A 181 -0.63 12.85 -13.95
C MET A 181 -0.23 13.90 -14.99
N GLU A 182 -0.86 13.86 -16.14
CA GLU A 182 -0.75 14.88 -17.16
C GLU A 182 -1.83 15.94 -16.97
N ARG A 183 -1.48 17.19 -17.20
CA ARG A 183 -2.42 18.28 -17.28
C ARG A 183 -2.53 18.77 -18.72
N THR A 184 -3.69 18.62 -19.31
CA THR A 184 -4.00 19.31 -20.56
C THR A 184 -4.33 20.77 -20.27
N HIS A 185 -3.57 21.69 -20.85
CA HIS A 185 -4.03 23.08 -20.94
C HIS A 185 -5.26 23.13 -21.84
N SER A 186 -6.41 23.50 -21.28
CA SER A 186 -7.49 24.00 -22.12
C SER A 186 -6.99 25.28 -22.82
N LYS A 187 -6.87 25.22 -24.13
CA LYS A 187 -6.63 26.39 -24.97
C LYS A 187 -7.76 27.40 -24.84
#